data_3af02b225b6102c444fc8a2a87fc4c46
#
_entry.id   3af02b225b6102c444fc8a2a87fc4c46
#
_cell.length_a   1.000
_cell.length_b   1.000
_cell.length_c   1.000
_cell.angle_alpha   90.00
_cell.angle_beta   90.00
_cell.angle_gamma   90.00
#
_symmetry.space_group_name_H-M   'P 1'
#
loop_
_entity.id
_entity.type
_entity.pdbx_description
1 polymer ?
#
loop_
_entity_poly.entity_id
_entity_poly.type
_entity_poly.pdbx_seq_one_letter_code
_entity_poly.pdbx_strand_id
1 'polypeptide(L)'
;LGDVYKRQALYEALEGNPVTIRFLDPPLHEFVPTEEADIKKLADAQGKSVEDIKAIIASLHEFNPMMGHRGCRLAVTYPEIAKMQTKAVIRAAIEVQKEHPDWNVKPEIMIPLVGEVKELKYVKNFVVETADAEIAAAGVNLEYEVGTMIEIPRAALTADEIAKEADFFCFGTNDLTQMTFGFSRDDAGKFLDAYYDA
;
A
#
# COMPACT_ATOMS: atom_id res chain seq x y z
N LEU A 1 13.28 -2.55 9.80
CA LEU A 1 14.48 -3.19 9.23
C LEU A 1 14.13 -4.31 8.24
N GLY A 2 13.31 -5.30 8.62
CA GLY A 2 12.96 -6.41 7.73
C GLY A 2 12.31 -5.98 6.40
N ASP A 3 11.53 -4.93 6.40
CA ASP A 3 10.88 -4.39 5.19
C ASP A 3 11.90 -3.68 4.28
N VAL A 4 12.93 -3.05 4.84
CA VAL A 4 14.06 -2.48 4.08
C VAL A 4 14.81 -3.58 3.33
N TYR A 5 15.19 -4.66 4.00
CA TYR A 5 15.93 -5.77 3.37
C TYR A 5 15.18 -6.44 2.23
N LYS A 6 13.86 -6.63 2.39
CA LYS A 6 13.03 -7.20 1.30
C LYS A 6 13.04 -6.30 0.06
N ARG A 7 13.01 -4.99 0.25
CA ARG A 7 13.00 -4.02 -0.85
C ARG A 7 14.39 -3.86 -1.47
N GLN A 8 15.48 -3.96 -0.69
CA GLN A 8 16.83 -4.01 -1.22
C GLN A 8 16.99 -5.18 -2.21
N ALA A 9 16.63 -6.39 -1.80
CA ALA A 9 16.68 -7.57 -2.66
C ALA A 9 15.85 -7.40 -3.96
N LEU A 10 14.73 -6.67 -3.89
CA LEU A 10 13.94 -6.35 -5.07
C LEU A 10 14.68 -5.40 -6.02
N TYR A 11 15.26 -4.32 -5.51
CA TYR A 11 16.02 -3.36 -6.31
C TYR A 11 17.27 -4.00 -6.91
N GLU A 12 17.98 -4.84 -6.16
CA GLU A 12 19.14 -5.60 -6.64
C GLU A 12 18.76 -6.52 -7.81
N ALA A 13 17.65 -7.26 -7.68
CA ALA A 13 17.17 -8.16 -8.74
C ALA A 13 16.72 -7.42 -9.99
N LEU A 14 16.38 -6.13 -9.90
CA LEU A 14 15.94 -5.32 -11.04
C LEU A 14 17.08 -4.55 -11.71
N GLU A 15 18.28 -4.52 -11.12
CA GLU A 15 19.49 -3.95 -11.73
C GLU A 15 19.27 -2.52 -12.30
N GLY A 16 18.61 -1.65 -11.53
CA GLY A 16 18.31 -0.28 -11.93
C GLY A 16 17.08 -0.10 -12.83
N ASN A 17 16.38 -1.18 -13.19
CA ASN A 17 15.09 -1.05 -13.86
C ASN A 17 14.03 -0.47 -12.93
N PRO A 18 13.05 0.29 -13.46
CA PRO A 18 12.01 0.91 -12.64
C PRO A 18 11.12 -0.14 -11.97
N VAL A 19 10.65 0.19 -10.78
CA VAL A 19 9.72 -0.65 -10.01
C VAL A 19 8.69 0.20 -9.30
N THR A 20 7.43 -0.17 -9.48
CA THR A 20 6.31 0.42 -8.75
C THR A 20 6.04 -0.39 -7.48
N ILE A 21 6.11 0.26 -6.34
CA ILE A 21 5.87 -0.36 -5.03
C ILE A 21 4.56 0.18 -4.47
N ARG A 22 3.55 -0.69 -4.40
CA ARG A 22 2.27 -0.38 -3.80
C ARG A 22 2.35 -0.40 -2.29
N PHE A 23 1.75 0.59 -1.62
CA PHE A 23 1.53 0.55 -0.18
C PHE A 23 0.62 -0.62 0.19
N LEU A 24 0.71 -1.04 1.46
CA LEU A 24 -0.13 -2.09 2.01
C LEU A 24 -1.60 -1.78 1.73
N ASP A 25 -2.24 -2.71 1.04
CA ASP A 25 -3.61 -2.59 0.59
C ASP A 25 -4.61 -3.36 1.47
N PRO A 26 -4.28 -4.57 2.00
CA PRO A 26 -5.21 -5.30 2.84
C PRO A 26 -5.53 -4.59 4.15
N PRO A 27 -6.73 -4.82 4.73
CA PRO A 27 -7.10 -4.28 6.03
C PRO A 27 -6.27 -4.88 7.16
N LEU A 28 -6.23 -4.20 8.32
CA LEU A 28 -5.35 -4.56 9.44
C LEU A 28 -5.58 -5.96 9.99
N HIS A 29 -6.79 -6.49 9.92
CA HIS A 29 -7.07 -7.84 10.44
C HIS A 29 -6.31 -8.97 9.71
N GLU A 30 -5.83 -8.72 8.49
CA GLU A 30 -5.01 -9.70 7.76
C GLU A 30 -3.56 -9.78 8.28
N PHE A 31 -3.12 -8.80 9.06
CA PHE A 31 -1.76 -8.73 9.60
C PHE A 31 -1.66 -9.15 11.08
N VAL A 32 -2.78 -9.45 11.72
CA VAL A 32 -2.78 -9.86 13.13
C VAL A 32 -2.71 -11.38 13.27
N PRO A 33 -2.10 -11.89 14.37
CA PRO A 33 -2.01 -13.33 14.58
C PRO A 33 -3.38 -13.95 14.84
N THR A 34 -3.60 -15.14 14.32
CA THR A 34 -4.80 -15.95 14.56
C THR A 34 -4.56 -17.09 15.55
N GLU A 35 -3.30 -17.55 15.62
CA GLU A 35 -2.92 -18.65 16.50
C GLU A 35 -2.70 -18.18 17.95
N GLU A 36 -3.23 -18.94 18.90
CA GLU A 36 -3.17 -18.63 20.35
C GLU A 36 -1.74 -18.39 20.85
N ALA A 37 -0.79 -19.21 20.35
CA ALA A 37 0.62 -19.09 20.71
C ALA A 37 1.25 -17.77 20.25
N ASP A 38 0.87 -17.26 19.09
CA ASP A 38 1.40 -16.02 18.56
C ASP A 38 0.70 -14.80 19.15
N ILE A 39 -0.60 -14.92 19.48
CA ILE A 39 -1.33 -13.92 20.26
C ILE A 39 -0.66 -13.73 21.63
N LYS A 40 -0.29 -14.84 22.29
CA LYS A 40 0.41 -14.79 23.58
C LYS A 40 1.78 -14.12 23.46
N LYS A 41 2.58 -14.48 22.45
CA LYS A 41 3.88 -13.82 22.20
C LYS A 41 3.72 -12.31 22.00
N LEU A 42 2.69 -11.90 21.24
CA LEU A 42 2.40 -10.49 21.00
C LEU A 42 1.98 -9.78 22.28
N ALA A 43 1.14 -10.43 23.12
CA ALA A 43 0.72 -9.92 24.42
C ALA A 43 1.93 -9.69 25.33
N ASP A 44 2.80 -10.69 25.47
CA ASP A 44 4.02 -10.62 26.27
C ASP A 44 4.95 -9.49 25.76
N ALA A 45 5.13 -9.37 24.43
CA ALA A 45 5.97 -8.34 23.82
C ALA A 45 5.44 -6.90 24.02
N GLN A 46 4.11 -6.75 24.13
CA GLN A 46 3.46 -5.45 24.36
C GLN A 46 3.14 -5.16 25.83
N GLY A 47 3.39 -6.08 26.73
CA GLY A 47 3.04 -5.95 28.16
C GLY A 47 1.53 -5.85 28.40
N LYS A 48 0.72 -6.51 27.55
CA LYS A 48 -0.74 -6.55 27.62
C LYS A 48 -1.24 -7.94 27.99
N SER A 49 -2.51 -8.04 28.41
CA SER A 49 -3.13 -9.35 28.60
C SER A 49 -3.48 -9.99 27.25
N VAL A 50 -3.59 -11.31 27.23
CA VAL A 50 -4.04 -12.05 26.03
C VAL A 50 -5.47 -11.64 25.65
N GLU A 51 -6.31 -11.39 26.64
CA GLU A 51 -7.69 -10.93 26.48
C GLU A 51 -7.75 -9.55 25.80
N ASP A 52 -6.88 -8.62 26.20
CA ASP A 52 -6.78 -7.29 25.56
C ASP A 52 -6.37 -7.41 24.09
N ILE A 53 -5.39 -8.24 23.79
CA ILE A 53 -4.96 -8.48 22.40
C ILE A 53 -6.08 -9.12 21.57
N LYS A 54 -6.80 -10.12 22.13
CA LYS A 54 -7.96 -10.72 21.45
C LYS A 54 -9.08 -9.71 21.19
N ALA A 55 -9.33 -8.82 22.15
CA ALA A 55 -10.33 -7.76 21.98
C ALA A 55 -9.93 -6.77 20.86
N ILE A 56 -8.65 -6.39 20.79
CA ILE A 56 -8.13 -5.56 19.70
C ILE A 56 -8.28 -6.28 18.36
N ILE A 57 -7.85 -7.53 18.25
CA ILE A 57 -7.98 -8.34 17.02
C ILE A 57 -9.45 -8.41 16.58
N ALA A 58 -10.37 -8.69 17.50
CA ALA A 58 -11.80 -8.75 17.20
C ALA A 58 -12.34 -7.39 16.70
N SER A 59 -11.85 -6.29 17.24
CA SER A 59 -12.26 -4.93 16.81
C SER A 59 -11.77 -4.56 15.40
N LEU A 60 -10.73 -5.22 14.90
CA LEU A 60 -10.19 -4.99 13.56
C LEU A 60 -10.90 -5.81 12.48
N HIS A 61 -11.75 -6.77 12.85
CA HIS A 61 -12.45 -7.61 11.90
C HIS A 61 -13.47 -6.81 11.09
N GLU A 62 -13.41 -6.96 9.77
CA GLU A 62 -14.33 -6.27 8.84
C GLU A 62 -15.27 -7.24 8.16
N PHE A 63 -16.56 -6.85 8.02
CA PHE A 63 -17.58 -7.65 7.35
C PHE A 63 -17.40 -7.68 5.83
N ASN A 64 -16.92 -6.59 5.25
CA ASN A 64 -16.61 -6.47 3.84
C ASN A 64 -15.21 -5.85 3.66
N PRO A 65 -14.15 -6.66 3.64
CA PRO A 65 -12.78 -6.17 3.54
C PRO A 65 -12.50 -5.35 2.28
N MET A 66 -13.14 -5.65 1.14
CA MET A 66 -12.95 -4.91 -0.11
C MET A 66 -13.42 -3.45 0.01
N MET A 67 -14.49 -3.21 0.75
CA MET A 67 -15.10 -1.89 0.98
C MET A 67 -14.65 -1.23 2.29
N GLY A 68 -13.77 -1.89 3.04
CA GLY A 68 -13.41 -1.55 4.41
C GLY A 68 -12.23 -0.59 4.55
N HIS A 69 -11.61 -0.67 5.72
CA HIS A 69 -10.52 0.19 6.16
C HIS A 69 -9.16 -0.33 5.66
N ARG A 70 -8.83 -0.01 4.43
CA ARG A 70 -7.63 -0.48 3.72
C ARG A 70 -7.06 0.60 2.79
N GLY A 71 -5.88 0.34 2.21
CA GLY A 71 -5.26 1.19 1.21
C GLY A 71 -5.08 2.64 1.66
N CYS A 72 -5.47 3.61 0.85
CA CYS A 72 -5.34 5.02 1.20
C CYS A 72 -6.16 5.43 2.43
N ARG A 73 -7.29 4.76 2.71
CA ARG A 73 -8.10 5.01 3.92
C ARG A 73 -7.31 4.71 5.18
N LEU A 74 -6.53 3.62 5.15
CA LEU A 74 -5.61 3.25 6.23
C LEU A 74 -4.48 4.27 6.35
N ALA A 75 -3.92 4.75 5.24
CA ALA A 75 -2.89 5.78 5.22
C ALA A 75 -3.39 7.13 5.77
N VAL A 76 -4.67 7.44 5.60
CA VAL A 76 -5.28 8.65 6.16
C VAL A 76 -5.46 8.57 7.67
N THR A 77 -5.93 7.43 8.18
CA THR A 77 -6.21 7.25 9.62
C THR A 77 -4.98 6.89 10.45
N TYR A 78 -4.00 6.21 9.83
CA TYR A 78 -2.73 5.83 10.43
C TYR A 78 -1.55 6.27 9.56
N PRO A 79 -1.29 7.59 9.46
CA PRO A 79 -0.23 8.12 8.60
C PRO A 79 1.16 7.58 8.95
N GLU A 80 1.39 7.13 10.18
CA GLU A 80 2.63 6.48 10.61
C GLU A 80 2.92 5.18 9.85
N ILE A 81 1.90 4.44 9.42
CA ILE A 81 2.08 3.22 8.60
C ILE A 81 2.58 3.60 7.20
N ALA A 82 2.01 4.63 6.58
CA ALA A 82 2.47 5.11 5.28
C ALA A 82 3.88 5.73 5.36
N LYS A 83 4.18 6.50 6.41
CA LYS A 83 5.52 7.03 6.67
C LYS A 83 6.55 5.92 6.86
N MET A 84 6.21 4.87 7.60
CA MET A 84 7.08 3.70 7.79
C MET A 84 7.38 3.02 6.45
N GLN A 85 6.37 2.80 5.61
CA GLN A 85 6.54 2.20 4.29
C GLN A 85 7.37 3.08 3.36
N THR A 86 7.13 4.39 3.36
CA THR A 86 7.94 5.36 2.59
C THR A 86 9.41 5.28 3.01
N LYS A 87 9.69 5.29 4.31
CA LYS A 87 11.07 5.14 4.82
C LYS A 87 11.71 3.84 4.34
N ALA A 88 10.99 2.73 4.37
CA ALA A 88 11.51 1.44 3.94
C ALA A 88 11.85 1.43 2.44
N VAL A 89 10.98 2.00 1.60
CA VAL A 89 11.20 2.11 0.15
C VAL A 89 12.42 2.98 -0.15
N ILE A 90 12.46 4.19 0.39
CA ILE A 90 13.51 5.17 0.11
C ILE A 90 14.86 4.72 0.66
N ARG A 91 14.91 4.20 1.90
CA ARG A 91 16.18 3.71 2.47
C ARG A 91 16.74 2.54 1.67
N ALA A 92 15.91 1.60 1.25
CA ALA A 92 16.34 0.49 0.42
C ALA A 92 16.92 0.98 -0.92
N ALA A 93 16.25 1.92 -1.57
CA ALA A 93 16.71 2.51 -2.82
C ALA A 93 18.04 3.27 -2.63
N ILE A 94 18.19 4.03 -1.53
CA ILE A 94 19.43 4.74 -1.21
C ILE A 94 20.61 3.77 -1.04
N GLU A 95 20.42 2.67 -0.31
CA GLU A 95 21.50 1.70 -0.10
C GLU A 95 21.91 1.03 -1.42
N VAL A 96 20.97 0.57 -2.23
CA VAL A 96 21.25 -0.05 -3.53
C VAL A 96 21.90 0.96 -4.49
N GLN A 97 21.44 2.22 -4.52
CA GLN A 97 22.06 3.26 -5.35
C GLN A 97 23.51 3.56 -4.94
N LYS A 98 23.83 3.47 -3.64
CA LYS A 98 25.22 3.63 -3.17
C LYS A 98 26.12 2.46 -3.57
N GLU A 99 25.58 1.23 -3.52
CA GLU A 99 26.30 0.02 -3.92
C GLU A 99 26.49 -0.06 -5.43
N HIS A 100 25.54 0.49 -6.20
CA HIS A 100 25.53 0.50 -7.67
C HIS A 100 25.36 1.93 -8.21
N PRO A 101 26.43 2.77 -8.17
CA PRO A 101 26.33 4.17 -8.59
C PRO A 101 26.01 4.38 -10.08
N ASP A 102 26.22 3.36 -10.91
CA ASP A 102 25.93 3.32 -12.33
C ASP A 102 24.47 2.97 -12.67
N TRP A 103 23.72 2.49 -11.68
CA TRP A 103 22.30 2.22 -11.85
C TRP A 103 21.46 3.48 -11.63
N ASN A 104 20.29 3.53 -12.27
CA ASN A 104 19.30 4.57 -12.05
C ASN A 104 18.16 4.02 -11.18
N VAL A 105 18.41 3.88 -9.87
CA VAL A 105 17.39 3.39 -8.92
C VAL A 105 16.36 4.48 -8.67
N LYS A 106 15.19 4.35 -9.29
CA LYS A 106 14.09 5.30 -9.18
C LYS A 106 12.84 4.61 -8.60
N PRO A 107 12.54 4.78 -7.30
CA PRO A 107 11.34 4.24 -6.70
C PRO A 107 10.08 4.92 -7.24
N GLU A 108 9.07 4.13 -7.56
CA GLU A 108 7.72 4.59 -7.86
C GLU A 108 6.78 4.12 -6.72
N ILE A 109 6.31 5.05 -5.90
CA ILE A 109 5.43 4.76 -4.76
C ILE A 109 3.99 4.88 -5.21
N MET A 110 3.21 3.80 -5.09
CA MET A 110 1.82 3.76 -5.50
C MET A 110 0.89 3.70 -4.29
N ILE A 111 -0.03 4.66 -4.22
CA ILE A 111 -1.06 4.76 -3.18
C ILE A 111 -2.34 4.09 -3.73
N PRO A 112 -2.80 2.96 -3.14
CA PRO A 112 -3.96 2.23 -3.61
C PRO A 112 -5.28 2.82 -3.10
N LEU A 113 -6.39 2.47 -3.74
CA LEU A 113 -7.77 2.78 -3.34
C LEU A 113 -8.13 4.26 -3.27
N VAL A 114 -7.45 5.11 -3.97
CA VAL A 114 -7.81 6.52 -4.07
C VAL A 114 -9.13 6.66 -4.84
N GLY A 115 -10.10 7.32 -4.24
CA GLY A 115 -11.41 7.61 -4.85
C GLY A 115 -11.63 9.09 -5.13
N GLU A 116 -10.77 9.97 -4.60
CA GLU A 116 -10.87 11.42 -4.75
C GLU A 116 -9.49 12.08 -4.67
N VAL A 117 -9.32 13.18 -5.40
CA VAL A 117 -8.04 13.93 -5.48
C VAL A 117 -7.52 14.38 -4.10
N LYS A 118 -8.41 14.75 -3.17
CA LYS A 118 -8.00 15.19 -1.82
C LYS A 118 -7.37 14.09 -0.99
N GLU A 119 -7.82 12.84 -1.17
CA GLU A 119 -7.20 11.68 -0.52
C GLU A 119 -5.76 11.51 -0.99
N LEU A 120 -5.54 11.54 -2.31
CA LEU A 120 -4.19 11.42 -2.88
C LEU A 120 -3.31 12.57 -2.40
N LYS A 121 -3.77 13.80 -2.50
CA LYS A 121 -3.02 14.98 -2.08
C LYS A 121 -2.62 14.92 -0.61
N TYR A 122 -3.54 14.53 0.27
CA TYR A 122 -3.30 14.41 1.69
C TYR A 122 -2.22 13.38 2.00
N VAL A 123 -2.33 12.18 1.41
CA VAL A 123 -1.36 11.10 1.63
C VAL A 123 -0.02 11.44 0.96
N LYS A 124 -0.02 11.96 -0.27
CA LYS A 124 1.19 12.35 -0.99
C LYS A 124 2.01 13.38 -0.21
N ASN A 125 1.38 14.34 0.46
CA ASN A 125 2.10 15.37 1.22
C ASN A 125 3.05 14.78 2.26
N PHE A 126 2.61 13.87 3.10
CA PHE A 126 3.51 13.29 4.11
C PHE A 126 4.40 12.16 3.56
N VAL A 127 4.05 11.56 2.43
CA VAL A 127 4.95 10.64 1.71
C VAL A 127 6.15 11.42 1.17
N VAL A 128 5.91 12.53 0.47
CA VAL A 128 6.96 13.41 -0.06
C VAL A 128 7.81 13.99 1.07
N GLU A 129 7.19 14.56 2.11
CA GLU A 129 7.91 15.08 3.28
C GLU A 129 8.83 14.02 3.90
N THR A 130 8.35 12.78 4.01
CA THR A 130 9.13 11.68 4.58
C THR A 130 10.25 11.24 3.64
N ALA A 131 9.99 11.13 2.35
CA ALA A 131 10.98 10.74 1.36
C ALA A 131 12.12 11.77 1.26
N ASP A 132 11.77 13.05 1.15
CA ASP A 132 12.73 14.14 1.06
C ASP A 132 13.62 14.23 2.31
N ALA A 133 13.04 14.01 3.50
CA ALA A 133 13.80 13.99 4.74
C ALA A 133 14.81 12.83 4.79
N GLU A 134 14.46 11.64 4.33
CA GLU A 134 15.37 10.48 4.30
C GLU A 134 16.48 10.69 3.25
N ILE A 135 16.16 11.23 2.07
CA ILE A 135 17.12 11.53 1.00
C ILE A 135 18.13 12.61 1.49
N ALA A 136 17.63 13.69 2.07
CA ALA A 136 18.45 14.76 2.62
C ALA A 136 19.36 14.25 3.75
N ALA A 137 18.85 13.44 4.66
CA ALA A 137 19.64 12.86 5.76
C ALA A 137 20.74 11.93 5.26
N ALA A 138 20.55 11.25 4.14
CA ALA A 138 21.55 10.39 3.51
C ALA A 138 22.59 11.16 2.68
N GLY A 139 22.34 12.42 2.37
CA GLY A 139 23.22 13.27 1.57
C GLY A 139 23.38 12.80 0.12
N VAL A 140 22.38 12.15 -0.44
CA VAL A 140 22.38 11.60 -1.80
C VAL A 140 21.38 12.34 -2.69
N ASN A 141 21.51 12.16 -4.00
CA ASN A 141 20.47 12.54 -4.96
C ASN A 141 19.75 11.28 -5.42
N LEU A 142 18.46 11.17 -5.11
CA LEU A 142 17.59 10.07 -5.51
C LEU A 142 16.28 10.65 -6.03
N GLU A 143 15.94 10.33 -7.28
CA GLU A 143 14.64 10.66 -7.85
C GLU A 143 13.60 9.59 -7.45
N TYR A 144 12.37 10.01 -7.24
CA TYR A 144 11.25 9.10 -7.00
C TYR A 144 9.95 9.70 -7.54
N GLU A 145 8.95 8.88 -7.70
CA GLU A 145 7.61 9.28 -8.13
C GLU A 145 6.54 8.79 -7.15
N VAL A 146 5.44 9.54 -7.03
CA VAL A 146 4.28 9.18 -6.23
C VAL A 146 3.04 9.19 -7.08
N GLY A 147 2.50 8.02 -7.35
CA GLY A 147 1.29 7.84 -8.15
C GLY A 147 0.20 7.09 -7.41
N THR A 148 -0.80 6.68 -8.14
CA THR A 148 -1.95 5.96 -7.60
C THR A 148 -2.43 4.84 -8.52
N MET A 149 -3.22 3.93 -7.94
CA MET A 149 -3.95 2.92 -8.70
C MET A 149 -5.38 3.41 -8.96
N ILE A 150 -5.77 3.43 -10.23
CA ILE A 150 -7.17 3.65 -10.63
C ILE A 150 -7.89 2.32 -10.56
N GLU A 151 -8.67 2.14 -9.51
CA GLU A 151 -9.37 0.89 -9.21
C GLU A 151 -10.76 1.11 -8.60
N ILE A 152 -11.11 2.37 -8.34
CA ILE A 152 -12.45 2.75 -7.88
C ILE A 152 -13.16 3.45 -9.05
N PRO A 153 -14.41 3.08 -9.38
CA PRO A 153 -15.15 3.70 -10.49
C PRO A 153 -15.19 5.23 -10.43
N ARG A 154 -15.35 5.81 -9.22
CA ARG A 154 -15.26 7.26 -9.02
C ARG A 154 -13.92 7.83 -9.46
N ALA A 155 -12.80 7.18 -9.12
CA ALA A 155 -11.47 7.62 -9.53
C ALA A 155 -11.30 7.58 -11.05
N ALA A 156 -11.85 6.58 -11.72
CA ALA A 156 -11.84 6.51 -13.17
C ALA A 156 -12.61 7.67 -13.82
N LEU A 157 -13.76 8.04 -13.26
CA LEU A 157 -14.58 9.14 -13.75
C LEU A 157 -14.00 10.54 -13.47
N THR A 158 -13.14 10.67 -12.47
CA THR A 158 -12.47 11.93 -12.08
C THR A 158 -10.96 11.85 -12.23
N ALA A 159 -10.48 11.00 -13.17
CA ALA A 159 -9.06 10.76 -13.36
C ALA A 159 -8.29 12.01 -13.78
N ASP A 160 -8.92 12.93 -14.50
CA ASP A 160 -8.35 14.22 -14.89
C ASP A 160 -8.04 15.13 -13.70
N GLU A 161 -8.83 15.06 -12.62
CA GLU A 161 -8.56 15.77 -11.38
C GLU A 161 -7.41 15.11 -10.60
N ILE A 162 -7.44 13.76 -10.50
CA ILE A 162 -6.42 12.98 -9.81
C ILE A 162 -5.06 13.12 -10.50
N ALA A 163 -5.03 13.19 -11.83
CA ALA A 163 -3.82 13.35 -12.62
C ALA A 163 -3.04 14.65 -12.33
N LYS A 164 -3.68 15.65 -11.75
CA LYS A 164 -3.00 16.89 -11.33
C LYS A 164 -2.07 16.69 -10.13
N GLU A 165 -2.30 15.65 -9.36
CA GLU A 165 -1.52 15.32 -8.16
C GLU A 165 -0.67 14.04 -8.34
N ALA A 166 -1.04 13.12 -9.24
CA ALA A 166 -0.34 11.87 -9.47
C ALA A 166 0.77 12.03 -10.50
N ASP A 167 1.95 11.47 -10.22
CA ASP A 167 3.04 11.42 -11.17
C ASP A 167 2.84 10.31 -12.23
N PHE A 168 2.10 9.25 -11.85
CA PHE A 168 1.72 8.15 -12.74
C PHE A 168 0.43 7.48 -12.29
N PHE A 169 -0.19 6.70 -13.18
CA PHE A 169 -1.30 5.80 -12.89
C PHE A 169 -0.93 4.35 -13.13
N CYS A 170 -1.39 3.46 -12.23
CA CYS A 170 -1.57 2.05 -12.48
C CYS A 170 -3.07 1.72 -12.49
N PHE A 171 -3.44 0.56 -12.99
CA PHE A 171 -4.85 0.16 -13.11
C PHE A 171 -5.13 -1.13 -12.35
N GLY A 172 -6.00 -1.04 -11.33
CA GLY A 172 -6.44 -2.16 -10.52
C GLY A 172 -7.68 -2.82 -11.12
N THR A 173 -7.49 -3.66 -12.13
CA THR A 173 -8.59 -4.28 -12.88
C THR A 173 -9.48 -5.17 -12.04
N ASN A 174 -8.96 -5.77 -10.96
CA ASN A 174 -9.72 -6.63 -10.07
C ASN A 174 -10.81 -5.84 -9.31
N ASP A 175 -10.41 -4.84 -8.53
CA ASP A 175 -11.34 -4.02 -7.74
C ASP A 175 -12.23 -3.17 -8.65
N LEU A 176 -11.68 -2.61 -9.72
CA LEU A 176 -12.44 -1.81 -10.66
C LEU A 176 -13.55 -2.64 -11.33
N THR A 177 -13.27 -3.86 -11.75
CA THR A 177 -14.26 -4.76 -12.33
C THR A 177 -15.36 -5.10 -11.32
N GLN A 178 -14.98 -5.54 -10.13
CA GLN A 178 -15.92 -5.93 -9.08
C GLN A 178 -16.86 -4.77 -8.71
N MET A 179 -16.30 -3.57 -8.49
CA MET A 179 -17.10 -2.40 -8.12
C MET A 179 -17.97 -1.88 -9.26
N THR A 180 -17.51 -1.98 -10.51
CA THR A 180 -18.26 -1.52 -11.68
C THR A 180 -19.44 -2.44 -11.97
N PHE A 181 -19.24 -3.76 -11.90
CA PHE A 181 -20.33 -4.73 -12.11
C PHE A 181 -21.15 -5.00 -10.84
N GLY A 182 -20.66 -4.65 -9.68
CA GLY A 182 -21.31 -4.97 -8.41
C GLY A 182 -21.24 -6.46 -8.05
N PHE A 183 -20.23 -7.18 -8.54
CA PHE A 183 -20.01 -8.60 -8.27
C PHE A 183 -18.81 -8.77 -7.33
N SER A 184 -18.94 -9.71 -6.40
CA SER A 184 -17.76 -10.26 -5.72
C SER A 184 -17.10 -11.32 -6.60
N ARG A 185 -15.80 -11.23 -6.83
CA ARG A 185 -15.04 -12.26 -7.54
C ARG A 185 -15.20 -13.64 -6.91
N ASP A 186 -15.23 -13.68 -5.58
CA ASP A 186 -15.31 -14.92 -4.82
C ASP A 186 -16.70 -15.58 -4.89
N ASP A 187 -17.73 -14.78 -5.14
CA ASP A 187 -19.13 -15.25 -5.22
C ASP A 187 -19.66 -15.37 -6.65
N ALA A 188 -19.08 -14.67 -7.60
CA ALA A 188 -19.58 -14.57 -8.98
C ALA A 188 -19.65 -15.92 -9.72
N GLY A 189 -18.77 -16.87 -9.40
CA GLY A 189 -18.79 -18.22 -9.97
C GLY A 189 -20.09 -18.99 -9.76
N LYS A 190 -20.92 -18.59 -8.81
CA LYS A 190 -22.23 -19.21 -8.56
C LYS A 190 -23.29 -18.88 -9.62
N PHE A 191 -23.10 -17.82 -10.40
CA PHE A 191 -24.09 -17.34 -11.35
C PHE A 191 -23.54 -16.87 -12.70
N LEU A 192 -22.24 -16.63 -12.84
CA LEU A 192 -21.65 -16.10 -14.07
C LEU A 192 -21.85 -17.01 -15.28
N ASP A 193 -21.78 -18.33 -15.11
CA ASP A 193 -21.99 -19.27 -16.21
C ASP A 193 -23.36 -19.09 -16.87
N ALA A 194 -24.40 -18.87 -16.06
CA ALA A 194 -25.74 -18.58 -16.57
C ALA A 194 -25.83 -17.22 -17.34
N TYR A 195 -24.97 -16.27 -17.03
CA TYR A 195 -24.87 -15.00 -17.77
C TYR A 195 -24.19 -15.19 -19.11
N TYR A 196 -23.22 -16.09 -19.22
CA TYR A 196 -22.54 -16.36 -20.49
C TYR A 196 -23.37 -17.21 -21.45
N ASP A 197 -24.27 -18.03 -20.91
CA ASP A 197 -25.17 -18.88 -21.69
C ASP A 197 -26.43 -18.16 -22.17
N ALA A 198 -26.71 -16.94 -21.67
CA ALA A 198 -27.87 -16.15 -22.03
C ALA A 198 -27.59 -15.18 -23.19
#